data_65feaef44fbd08ce02fcca6aa5852510
#
_entry.id   65feaef44fbd08ce02fcca6aa5852510
#
_cell.length_a   1.000
_cell.length_b   1.000
_cell.length_c   1.000
_cell.angle_alpha   90.00
_cell.angle_beta   90.00
_cell.angle_gamma   90.00
#
_symmetry.space_group_name_H-M   'P 1'
#
loop_
_entity.id
_entity.type
_entity.pdbx_description
1 polymer ?
#
loop_
_entity_poly.entity_id
_entity_poly.type
_entity_poly.pdbx_seq_one_letter_code
_entity_poly.pdbx_strand_id
1 'polypeptide(L)'
;MLEIKRVENNQNNLWSKFKNTFFNSYNYPSRRKFYDSSWSILFGCLLTIIVIACLGYNPMEVLYWIGNNSINSNILIPTIISFLLASLSIAICFKAGIFNIGVSGNMMLSGFITLFIIRQDIQNFGQSSIGSILLAMLLSIVLGVFSSLIIGFLKTYLGLNEVVTSIMLNWIIFFLIRYFVTTNPILATPDDLSNELTSSYNANQIPSFFYIEYGSWYTSGWTWVLITLGIFSSFFIWALIKYSKFGYKIRMLGLNPDASDYSGTNKKHLSLVVMIISGLLSALAGFIWYFSTQQGQLNISITTGPLYVGFTAIAISLVVFDNPIAIILSSTLFSFVSVGSKHLMAFPEFPTEMIDIISGIFIYSAAFSILFSRFLPYQWTRNFVVLIRYKDYRTNYWKNWLAYTKYIKGFYLEKKELFLLWKKHHKDWKQIRKDIKYRIKIEENNMSQNNKFVFKKLDNEDQIKYLSKLSEFKKEKNILLNEKKYFERISIKSKRKNELLSWKHYYKDLKNQILNKHFGILVKSINDTTEIINLNTKERGK
;
A
#
# COMPACT_ATOMS: atom_id res chain seq x y z
N MET A 1 -4.15 36.50 -13.72
CA MET A 1 -2.83 36.52 -14.36
C MET A 1 -1.82 37.07 -13.36
N LEU A 2 -1.08 36.21 -12.67
CA LEU A 2 0.02 36.63 -11.80
C LEU A 2 1.31 36.27 -12.52
N GLU A 3 2.01 37.28 -12.98
CA GLU A 3 3.34 37.17 -13.57
C GLU A 3 4.31 36.60 -12.55
N ILE A 4 4.79 35.40 -12.84
CA ILE A 4 5.95 34.82 -12.15
C ILE A 4 7.18 35.51 -12.72
N LYS A 5 7.72 36.55 -12.05
CA LYS A 5 9.05 37.08 -12.35
C LYS A 5 10.07 35.93 -12.22
N ARG A 6 10.52 35.42 -13.36
CA ARG A 6 11.73 34.61 -13.46
C ARG A 6 12.92 35.49 -13.12
N VAL A 7 13.57 35.20 -12.02
CA VAL A 7 14.93 35.72 -11.80
C VAL A 7 15.82 34.88 -12.73
N GLU A 8 16.17 35.47 -13.85
CA GLU A 8 17.20 34.93 -14.76
C GLU A 8 18.55 34.99 -14.05
N ASN A 9 18.97 33.88 -13.52
CA ASN A 9 20.33 33.67 -13.06
C ASN A 9 21.12 33.05 -14.21
N ASN A 10 21.91 33.87 -14.86
CA ASN A 10 22.77 33.56 -15.99
C ASN A 10 23.88 32.59 -15.57
N GLN A 11 23.63 31.29 -15.65
CA GLN A 11 24.65 30.27 -15.55
C GLN A 11 24.44 29.18 -16.61
N ASN A 12 25.16 29.36 -17.73
CA ASN A 12 25.19 28.42 -18.88
C ASN A 12 25.94 27.11 -18.62
N ASN A 13 26.02 26.63 -17.39
CA ASN A 13 26.62 25.35 -17.06
C ASN A 13 25.59 24.22 -17.18
N LEU A 14 25.88 23.23 -17.99
CA LEU A 14 25.11 21.97 -18.10
C LEU A 14 24.81 21.37 -16.72
N TRP A 15 25.74 21.51 -15.78
CA TRP A 15 25.58 21.09 -14.39
C TRP A 15 24.53 21.89 -13.61
N SER A 16 24.41 23.19 -13.83
CA SER A 16 23.35 24.01 -13.22
C SER A 16 21.98 23.70 -13.81
N LYS A 17 21.91 23.44 -15.13
CA LYS A 17 20.67 22.96 -15.78
C LYS A 17 20.25 21.58 -15.27
N PHE A 18 21.19 20.64 -15.15
CA PHE A 18 20.95 19.31 -14.58
C PHE A 18 20.50 19.42 -13.11
N LYS A 19 21.21 20.21 -12.31
CA LYS A 19 20.88 20.48 -10.91
C LYS A 19 19.49 21.09 -10.77
N ASN A 20 19.15 22.09 -11.57
CA ASN A 20 17.83 22.73 -11.54
C ASN A 20 16.73 21.78 -12.05
N THR A 21 16.98 21.00 -13.09
CA THR A 21 16.03 20.03 -13.61
C THR A 21 15.80 18.89 -12.61
N PHE A 22 16.86 18.41 -11.97
CA PHE A 22 16.77 17.29 -11.03
C PHE A 22 16.19 17.72 -9.68
N PHE A 23 16.64 18.84 -9.11
CA PHE A 23 16.19 19.29 -7.79
C PHE A 23 14.87 20.07 -7.81
N ASN A 24 14.56 20.82 -8.88
CA ASN A 24 13.26 21.49 -9.02
C ASN A 24 12.16 20.58 -9.57
N SER A 25 12.51 19.40 -10.08
CA SER A 25 11.58 18.44 -10.66
C SER A 25 10.59 17.88 -9.65
N TYR A 26 10.89 17.95 -8.37
CA TYR A 26 10.02 17.49 -7.29
C TYR A 26 8.69 18.28 -7.17
N ASN A 27 8.63 19.50 -7.68
CA ASN A 27 7.41 20.32 -7.67
C ASN A 27 6.36 19.82 -8.69
N TYR A 28 6.74 18.91 -9.59
CA TYR A 28 5.82 18.30 -10.55
C TYR A 28 5.25 16.99 -9.99
N PRO A 29 3.90 16.81 -9.94
CA PRO A 29 3.27 15.67 -9.29
C PRO A 29 3.68 14.31 -9.89
N SER A 30 3.95 14.25 -11.20
CA SER A 30 4.41 13.02 -11.86
C SER A 30 5.83 12.61 -11.44
N ARG A 31 6.74 13.58 -11.29
CA ARG A 31 8.13 13.32 -10.89
C ARG A 31 8.24 13.02 -9.40
N ARG A 32 7.36 13.61 -8.60
CA ARG A 32 7.25 13.29 -7.17
C ARG A 32 6.96 11.81 -6.95
N LYS A 33 5.99 11.24 -7.67
CA LYS A 33 5.66 9.80 -7.60
C LYS A 33 6.87 8.91 -7.89
N PHE A 34 7.70 9.29 -8.86
CA PHE A 34 8.93 8.55 -9.16
C PHE A 34 9.91 8.51 -7.98
N TYR A 35 10.12 9.65 -7.31
CA TYR A 35 10.99 9.69 -6.13
C TYR A 35 10.42 8.89 -4.95
N ASP A 36 9.11 8.97 -4.72
CA ASP A 36 8.45 8.22 -3.66
C ASP A 36 8.57 6.69 -3.90
N SER A 37 8.43 6.25 -5.16
CA SER A 37 8.66 4.85 -5.56
C SER A 37 10.12 4.42 -5.37
N SER A 38 11.07 5.26 -5.79
CA SER A 38 12.50 4.98 -5.62
C SER A 38 12.89 4.85 -4.14
N TRP A 39 12.35 5.70 -3.26
CA TRP A 39 12.58 5.58 -1.82
C TRP A 39 11.99 4.31 -1.22
N SER A 40 10.83 3.88 -1.69
CA SER A 40 10.21 2.62 -1.26
C SER A 40 11.10 1.42 -1.60
N ILE A 41 11.61 1.37 -2.82
CA ILE A 41 12.54 0.31 -3.26
C ILE A 41 13.83 0.34 -2.46
N LEU A 42 14.46 1.51 -2.27
CA LEU A 42 15.66 1.66 -1.46
C LEU A 42 15.44 1.20 -0.02
N PHE A 43 14.29 1.51 0.55
CA PHE A 43 13.92 1.06 1.89
C PHE A 43 13.80 -0.46 1.95
N GLY A 44 13.18 -1.09 0.93
CA GLY A 44 13.12 -2.55 0.80
C GLY A 44 14.51 -3.19 0.74
N CYS A 45 15.41 -2.64 -0.10
CA CYS A 45 16.79 -3.10 -0.17
C CYS A 45 17.53 -2.99 1.17
N LEU A 46 17.40 -1.86 1.86
CA LEU A 46 18.01 -1.65 3.18
C LEU A 46 17.49 -2.64 4.22
N LEU A 47 16.17 -2.85 4.28
CA LEU A 47 15.58 -3.84 5.18
C LEU A 47 16.08 -5.24 4.88
N THR A 48 16.15 -5.62 3.61
CA THR A 48 16.67 -6.93 3.19
C THR A 48 18.12 -7.12 3.66
N ILE A 49 18.98 -6.11 3.46
CA ILE A 49 20.38 -6.13 3.92
C ILE A 49 20.45 -6.34 5.45
N ILE A 50 19.63 -5.60 6.20
CA ILE A 50 19.61 -5.71 7.66
C ILE A 50 19.16 -7.10 8.10
N VAL A 51 18.09 -7.64 7.49
CA VAL A 51 17.56 -8.96 7.87
C VAL A 51 18.55 -10.07 7.54
N ILE A 52 19.18 -10.05 6.36
CA ILE A 52 20.22 -11.02 5.98
C ILE A 52 21.39 -10.98 6.97
N ALA A 53 21.84 -9.78 7.36
CA ALA A 53 22.90 -9.62 8.35
C ALA A 53 22.48 -10.14 9.74
N CYS A 54 21.23 -9.93 10.16
CA CYS A 54 20.70 -10.46 11.43
C CYS A 54 20.61 -11.98 11.45
N LEU A 55 20.41 -12.61 10.28
CA LEU A 55 20.40 -14.07 10.13
C LEU A 55 21.80 -14.68 10.12
N GLY A 56 22.86 -13.86 10.16
CA GLY A 56 24.25 -14.29 10.21
C GLY A 56 24.90 -14.50 8.85
N TYR A 57 24.22 -14.17 7.75
CA TYR A 57 24.77 -14.28 6.40
C TYR A 57 25.40 -12.98 5.93
N ASN A 58 26.37 -13.08 5.01
CA ASN A 58 26.98 -11.91 4.38
C ASN A 58 26.03 -11.28 3.34
N PRO A 59 25.47 -10.08 3.59
CA PRO A 59 24.48 -9.50 2.67
C PRO A 59 25.03 -9.24 1.26
N MET A 60 26.32 -8.90 1.14
CA MET A 60 26.94 -8.62 -0.15
C MET A 60 27.08 -9.88 -1.01
N GLU A 61 27.36 -11.00 -0.38
CA GLU A 61 27.46 -12.29 -1.04
C GLU A 61 26.08 -12.76 -1.55
N VAL A 62 25.05 -12.67 -0.70
CA VAL A 62 23.67 -13.00 -1.09
C VAL A 62 23.20 -12.13 -2.25
N LEU A 63 23.44 -10.82 -2.20
CA LEU A 63 23.07 -9.91 -3.29
C LEU A 63 23.85 -10.18 -4.59
N TYR A 64 25.11 -10.56 -4.49
CA TYR A 64 25.92 -10.96 -5.65
C TYR A 64 25.35 -12.22 -6.32
N TRP A 65 25.02 -13.25 -5.54
CA TRP A 65 24.42 -14.49 -6.06
C TRP A 65 23.03 -14.27 -6.66
N ILE A 66 22.19 -13.47 -6.01
CA ILE A 66 20.90 -13.06 -6.56
C ILE A 66 21.11 -12.39 -7.93
N GLY A 67 22.05 -11.46 -8.03
CA GLY A 67 22.32 -10.73 -9.27
C GLY A 67 22.83 -11.63 -10.39
N ASN A 68 23.86 -12.39 -10.12
CA ASN A 68 24.51 -13.24 -11.12
C ASN A 68 23.59 -14.35 -11.65
N ASN A 69 22.88 -15.04 -10.76
CA ASN A 69 22.01 -16.13 -11.13
C ASN A 69 20.74 -15.66 -11.85
N SER A 70 20.20 -14.48 -11.49
CA SER A 70 19.04 -13.94 -12.18
C SER A 70 19.30 -13.67 -13.65
N ILE A 71 20.44 -13.05 -13.97
CA ILE A 71 20.76 -12.64 -15.36
C ILE A 71 20.88 -13.86 -16.27
N ASN A 72 21.45 -14.96 -15.76
CA ASN A 72 21.68 -16.17 -16.55
C ASN A 72 20.43 -17.10 -16.60
N SER A 73 19.40 -16.79 -15.86
CA SER A 73 18.23 -17.66 -15.76
C SER A 73 17.34 -17.60 -17.00
N ASN A 74 16.96 -18.77 -17.53
CA ASN A 74 16.00 -18.91 -18.62
C ASN A 74 14.56 -18.48 -18.25
N ILE A 75 14.24 -18.43 -16.96
CA ILE A 75 12.91 -18.06 -16.45
C ILE A 75 12.77 -16.56 -16.16
N LEU A 76 13.85 -15.74 -16.28
CA LEU A 76 13.81 -14.33 -15.93
C LEU A 76 12.83 -13.55 -16.82
N ILE A 77 12.96 -13.64 -18.14
CA ILE A 77 12.10 -12.91 -19.08
C ILE A 77 10.62 -13.33 -18.97
N PRO A 78 10.29 -14.63 -18.96
CA PRO A 78 8.92 -15.06 -18.70
C PRO A 78 8.33 -14.54 -17.40
N THR A 79 9.13 -14.52 -16.32
CA THR A 79 8.71 -13.98 -15.01
C THR A 79 8.44 -12.48 -15.09
N ILE A 80 9.32 -11.70 -15.75
CA ILE A 80 9.11 -10.26 -15.95
C ILE A 80 7.77 -10.01 -16.66
N ILE A 81 7.51 -10.75 -17.73
CA ILE A 81 6.31 -10.52 -18.54
C ILE A 81 5.05 -10.99 -17.81
N SER A 82 5.10 -12.10 -17.08
CA SER A 82 3.99 -12.55 -16.24
C SER A 82 3.64 -11.53 -15.16
N PHE A 83 4.65 -11.03 -14.43
CA PHE A 83 4.45 -9.98 -13.41
C PHE A 83 3.93 -8.68 -14.04
N LEU A 84 4.46 -8.30 -15.19
CA LEU A 84 4.04 -7.11 -15.91
C LEU A 84 2.56 -7.18 -16.32
N LEU A 85 2.14 -8.27 -16.98
CA LEU A 85 0.75 -8.46 -17.42
C LEU A 85 -0.22 -8.54 -16.23
N ALA A 86 0.14 -9.29 -15.19
CA ALA A 86 -0.65 -9.38 -13.98
C ALA A 86 -0.80 -8.00 -13.29
N SER A 87 0.28 -7.22 -13.22
CA SER A 87 0.25 -5.87 -12.64
C SER A 87 -0.51 -4.86 -13.50
N LEU A 88 -0.44 -4.97 -14.83
CA LEU A 88 -1.28 -4.16 -15.74
C LEU A 88 -2.77 -4.47 -15.59
N SER A 89 -3.11 -5.75 -15.38
CA SER A 89 -4.48 -6.19 -15.06
C SER A 89 -5.03 -5.49 -13.81
N ILE A 90 -4.20 -5.38 -12.78
CA ILE A 90 -4.54 -4.71 -11.53
C ILE A 90 -4.60 -3.19 -11.72
N ALA A 91 -3.63 -2.61 -12.43
CA ALA A 91 -3.53 -1.17 -12.65
C ALA A 91 -4.77 -0.60 -13.35
N ILE A 92 -5.31 -1.29 -14.35
CA ILE A 92 -6.53 -0.83 -15.04
C ILE A 92 -7.76 -0.87 -14.12
N CYS A 93 -7.86 -1.90 -13.25
CA CYS A 93 -8.91 -2.00 -12.25
C CYS A 93 -8.81 -0.87 -11.22
N PHE A 94 -7.61 -0.58 -10.70
CA PHE A 94 -7.40 0.52 -9.74
C PHE A 94 -7.73 1.89 -10.35
N LYS A 95 -7.44 2.12 -11.64
CA LYS A 95 -7.85 3.34 -12.33
C LYS A 95 -9.37 3.47 -12.48
N ALA A 96 -10.09 2.36 -12.46
CA ALA A 96 -11.56 2.33 -12.45
C ALA A 96 -12.17 2.35 -11.03
N GLY A 97 -11.35 2.39 -9.98
CA GLY A 97 -11.82 2.31 -8.60
C GLY A 97 -12.28 0.90 -8.19
N ILE A 98 -11.80 -0.13 -8.87
CA ILE A 98 -12.14 -1.54 -8.60
C ILE A 98 -10.91 -2.23 -8.01
N PHE A 99 -11.07 -2.85 -6.86
CA PHE A 99 -10.00 -3.59 -6.21
C PHE A 99 -10.08 -5.09 -6.56
N ASN A 100 -9.43 -5.48 -7.68
CA ASN A 100 -9.47 -6.87 -8.16
C ASN A 100 -8.31 -7.70 -7.61
N ILE A 101 -8.59 -8.56 -6.63
CA ILE A 101 -7.65 -9.56 -6.09
C ILE A 101 -7.76 -10.90 -6.86
N GLY A 102 -8.75 -11.05 -7.73
CA GLY A 102 -9.03 -12.27 -8.50
C GLY A 102 -7.96 -12.66 -9.52
N VAL A 103 -6.96 -11.80 -9.73
CA VAL A 103 -5.82 -12.06 -10.63
C VAL A 103 -5.11 -13.36 -10.29
N SER A 104 -4.94 -13.67 -9.00
CA SER A 104 -4.32 -14.90 -8.50
C SER A 104 -5.07 -16.15 -8.99
N GLY A 105 -6.38 -16.21 -8.79
CA GLY A 105 -7.23 -17.31 -9.26
C GLY A 105 -7.28 -17.42 -10.78
N ASN A 106 -7.34 -16.28 -11.48
CA ASN A 106 -7.33 -16.26 -12.94
C ASN A 106 -6.04 -16.85 -13.51
N MET A 107 -4.89 -16.48 -12.94
CA MET A 107 -3.59 -17.04 -13.32
C MET A 107 -3.54 -18.55 -13.09
N MET A 108 -4.06 -19.04 -11.96
CA MET A 108 -4.12 -20.48 -11.66
C MET A 108 -5.03 -21.21 -12.64
N LEU A 109 -6.24 -20.71 -12.90
CA LEU A 109 -7.18 -21.31 -13.82
C LEU A 109 -6.61 -21.38 -15.23
N SER A 110 -5.99 -20.30 -15.67
CA SER A 110 -5.29 -20.19 -16.94
C SER A 110 -4.13 -21.18 -17.06
N GLY A 111 -3.33 -21.30 -16.00
CA GLY A 111 -2.25 -22.27 -15.93
C GLY A 111 -2.72 -23.71 -15.96
N PHE A 112 -3.76 -24.01 -15.20
CA PHE A 112 -4.34 -25.36 -15.17
C PHE A 112 -4.79 -25.81 -16.57
N ILE A 113 -5.56 -25.00 -17.29
CA ILE A 113 -6.02 -25.37 -18.63
C ILE A 113 -4.86 -25.51 -19.62
N THR A 114 -3.86 -24.62 -19.49
CA THR A 114 -2.63 -24.68 -20.30
C THR A 114 -1.92 -26.03 -20.12
N LEU A 115 -1.70 -26.42 -18.89
CA LEU A 115 -1.01 -27.67 -18.57
C LEU A 115 -1.82 -28.89 -18.96
N PHE A 116 -3.12 -28.86 -18.76
CA PHE A 116 -4.02 -29.95 -19.13
C PHE A 116 -3.94 -30.25 -20.63
N ILE A 117 -4.06 -29.22 -21.48
CA ILE A 117 -4.05 -29.40 -22.95
C ILE A 117 -2.67 -29.87 -23.42
N ILE A 118 -1.60 -29.22 -22.95
CA ILE A 118 -0.26 -29.56 -23.41
C ILE A 118 0.14 -30.97 -22.97
N ARG A 119 -0.22 -31.40 -21.75
CA ARG A 119 0.06 -32.75 -21.28
C ARG A 119 -0.73 -33.82 -22.01
N GLN A 120 -2.00 -33.54 -22.32
CA GLN A 120 -2.80 -34.46 -23.13
C GLN A 120 -2.19 -34.65 -24.51
N ASP A 121 -1.65 -33.59 -25.10
CA ASP A 121 -0.97 -33.67 -26.40
C ASP A 121 0.35 -34.45 -26.32
N ILE A 122 1.15 -34.19 -25.29
CA ILE A 122 2.40 -34.93 -25.03
C ILE A 122 2.13 -36.41 -24.79
N GLN A 123 1.09 -36.75 -24.03
CA GLN A 123 0.73 -38.13 -23.75
C GLN A 123 0.28 -38.89 -25.01
N ASN A 124 -0.44 -38.21 -25.90
CA ASN A 124 -0.98 -38.84 -27.13
C ASN A 124 0.07 -38.92 -28.25
N PHE A 125 0.96 -37.94 -28.37
CA PHE A 125 1.85 -37.78 -29.53
C PHE A 125 3.35 -37.73 -29.16
N GLY A 126 3.70 -37.82 -27.86
CA GLY A 126 5.09 -37.75 -27.37
C GLY A 126 5.65 -36.32 -27.29
N GLN A 127 5.10 -35.37 -28.01
CA GLN A 127 5.48 -33.96 -28.02
C GLN A 127 4.28 -33.06 -28.25
N SER A 128 4.32 -31.83 -27.75
CA SER A 128 3.25 -30.87 -27.98
C SER A 128 3.37 -30.20 -29.35
N SER A 129 2.24 -29.97 -29.99
CA SER A 129 2.17 -29.24 -31.25
C SER A 129 2.04 -27.73 -31.03
N ILE A 130 2.45 -26.91 -32.01
CA ILE A 130 2.20 -25.46 -31.97
C ILE A 130 0.70 -25.17 -31.86
N GLY A 131 -0.12 -25.99 -32.52
CA GLY A 131 -1.59 -25.84 -32.49
C GLY A 131 -2.17 -26.03 -31.08
N SER A 132 -1.70 -27.02 -30.33
CA SER A 132 -2.15 -27.26 -28.93
C SER A 132 -1.74 -26.12 -28.01
N ILE A 133 -0.55 -25.55 -28.18
CA ILE A 133 -0.09 -24.41 -27.38
C ILE A 133 -0.94 -23.17 -27.66
N LEU A 134 -1.26 -22.88 -28.93
CA LEU A 134 -2.15 -21.77 -29.29
C LEU A 134 -3.57 -21.98 -28.78
N LEU A 135 -4.09 -23.21 -28.89
CA LEU A 135 -5.40 -23.57 -28.33
C LEU A 135 -5.42 -23.40 -26.80
N ALA A 136 -4.37 -23.84 -26.10
CA ALA A 136 -4.22 -23.65 -24.68
C ALA A 136 -4.23 -22.17 -24.29
N MET A 137 -3.53 -21.33 -25.05
CA MET A 137 -3.51 -19.88 -24.85
C MET A 137 -4.91 -19.26 -25.05
N LEU A 138 -5.63 -19.63 -26.10
CA LEU A 138 -6.98 -19.11 -26.36
C LEU A 138 -7.97 -19.52 -25.27
N LEU A 139 -7.98 -20.81 -24.88
CA LEU A 139 -8.88 -21.31 -23.83
C LEU A 139 -8.53 -20.68 -22.46
N SER A 140 -7.26 -20.47 -22.18
CA SER A 140 -6.82 -19.74 -20.99
C SER A 140 -7.42 -18.35 -20.92
N ILE A 141 -7.39 -17.60 -22.04
CA ILE A 141 -7.96 -16.25 -22.12
C ILE A 141 -9.48 -16.30 -21.88
N VAL A 142 -10.18 -17.22 -22.54
CA VAL A 142 -11.65 -17.36 -22.40
C VAL A 142 -12.04 -17.62 -20.93
N LEU A 143 -11.38 -18.57 -20.28
CA LEU A 143 -11.67 -18.92 -18.88
C LEU A 143 -11.29 -17.81 -17.91
N GLY A 144 -10.17 -17.12 -18.12
CA GLY A 144 -9.78 -16.00 -17.27
C GLY A 144 -10.71 -14.79 -17.42
N VAL A 145 -11.18 -14.51 -18.63
CA VAL A 145 -12.21 -13.49 -18.87
C VAL A 145 -13.52 -13.89 -18.21
N PHE A 146 -13.94 -15.14 -18.33
CA PHE A 146 -15.15 -15.66 -17.70
C PHE A 146 -15.10 -15.54 -16.18
N SER A 147 -13.99 -15.95 -15.56
CA SER A 147 -13.76 -15.83 -14.12
C SER A 147 -13.81 -14.36 -13.64
N SER A 148 -13.15 -13.46 -14.35
CA SER A 148 -13.21 -12.01 -14.05
C SER A 148 -14.60 -11.43 -14.23
N LEU A 149 -15.35 -11.89 -15.23
CA LEU A 149 -16.74 -11.47 -15.45
C LEU A 149 -17.65 -11.87 -14.30
N ILE A 150 -17.45 -13.04 -13.69
CA ILE A 150 -18.20 -13.45 -12.48
C ILE A 150 -18.02 -12.42 -11.38
N ILE A 151 -16.78 -12.03 -11.06
CA ILE A 151 -16.49 -11.01 -10.04
C ILE A 151 -17.15 -9.67 -10.41
N GLY A 152 -17.00 -9.26 -11.67
CA GLY A 152 -17.58 -8.01 -12.18
C GLY A 152 -19.11 -8.01 -12.14
N PHE A 153 -19.73 -9.11 -12.45
CA PHE A 153 -21.19 -9.28 -12.39
C PHE A 153 -21.71 -9.21 -10.95
N LEU A 154 -21.09 -9.95 -10.03
CA LEU A 154 -21.45 -9.96 -8.61
C LEU A 154 -21.33 -8.55 -7.99
N LYS A 155 -20.27 -7.80 -8.32
CA LYS A 155 -20.13 -6.41 -7.89
C LYS A 155 -21.21 -5.51 -8.48
N THR A 156 -21.41 -5.60 -9.80
CA THR A 156 -22.17 -4.59 -10.55
C THR A 156 -23.68 -4.74 -10.42
N TYR A 157 -24.18 -5.99 -10.35
CA TYR A 157 -25.62 -6.29 -10.31
C TYR A 157 -26.11 -6.65 -8.90
N LEU A 158 -25.29 -7.37 -8.12
CA LEU A 158 -25.66 -7.77 -6.77
C LEU A 158 -25.09 -6.83 -5.69
N GLY A 159 -24.24 -5.87 -6.05
CA GLY A 159 -23.68 -4.91 -5.10
C GLY A 159 -22.71 -5.53 -4.08
N LEU A 160 -22.19 -6.73 -4.34
CA LEU A 160 -21.28 -7.42 -3.43
C LEU A 160 -19.90 -6.76 -3.42
N ASN A 161 -19.20 -6.90 -2.30
CA ASN A 161 -17.83 -6.39 -2.17
C ASN A 161 -16.88 -7.20 -3.06
N GLU A 162 -16.21 -6.52 -4.01
CA GLU A 162 -15.30 -7.13 -4.98
C GLU A 162 -14.10 -7.83 -4.34
N VAL A 163 -13.63 -7.34 -3.20
CA VAL A 163 -12.50 -7.95 -2.47
C VAL A 163 -12.89 -9.33 -1.94
N VAL A 164 -14.05 -9.40 -1.28
CA VAL A 164 -14.55 -10.66 -0.70
C VAL A 164 -14.85 -11.68 -1.80
N THR A 165 -15.56 -11.25 -2.86
CA THR A 165 -15.89 -12.14 -3.98
C THR A 165 -14.66 -12.64 -4.73
N SER A 166 -13.65 -11.77 -4.91
CA SER A 166 -12.38 -12.15 -5.54
C SER A 166 -11.61 -13.19 -4.72
N ILE A 167 -11.51 -12.97 -3.40
CA ILE A 167 -10.80 -13.91 -2.51
C ILE A 167 -11.52 -15.26 -2.49
N MET A 168 -12.85 -15.26 -2.35
CA MET A 168 -13.62 -16.49 -2.36
C MET A 168 -13.48 -17.25 -3.68
N LEU A 169 -13.53 -16.55 -4.82
CA LEU A 169 -13.36 -17.20 -6.13
C LEU A 169 -11.95 -17.79 -6.29
N ASN A 170 -10.91 -17.13 -5.79
CA ASN A 170 -9.54 -17.65 -5.79
C ASN A 170 -9.46 -19.01 -5.05
N TRP A 171 -10.09 -19.13 -3.88
CA TRP A 171 -10.13 -20.38 -3.11
C TRP A 171 -10.97 -21.45 -3.79
N ILE A 172 -12.11 -21.09 -4.39
CA ILE A 172 -12.94 -22.01 -5.15
C ILE A 172 -12.13 -22.59 -6.32
N ILE A 173 -11.47 -21.72 -7.10
CA ILE A 173 -10.62 -22.15 -8.22
C ILE A 173 -9.48 -23.04 -7.72
N PHE A 174 -8.80 -22.68 -6.63
CA PHE A 174 -7.73 -23.49 -6.04
C PHE A 174 -8.19 -24.91 -5.69
N PHE A 175 -9.30 -25.05 -4.94
CA PHE A 175 -9.82 -26.37 -4.56
C PHE A 175 -10.37 -27.14 -5.75
N LEU A 176 -10.97 -26.47 -6.72
CA LEU A 176 -11.45 -27.10 -7.94
C LEU A 176 -10.29 -27.67 -8.75
N ILE A 177 -9.24 -26.89 -8.97
CA ILE A 177 -8.03 -27.35 -9.67
C ILE A 177 -7.40 -28.51 -8.92
N ARG A 178 -7.28 -28.41 -7.60
CA ARG A 178 -6.75 -29.49 -6.76
C ARG A 178 -7.54 -30.79 -6.94
N TYR A 179 -8.88 -30.71 -6.91
CA TYR A 179 -9.74 -31.87 -7.14
C TYR A 179 -9.48 -32.50 -8.52
N PHE A 180 -9.44 -31.71 -9.58
CA PHE A 180 -9.16 -32.23 -10.92
C PHE A 180 -7.76 -32.82 -11.06
N VAL A 181 -6.75 -32.23 -10.46
CA VAL A 181 -5.38 -32.72 -10.52
C VAL A 181 -5.23 -34.06 -9.78
N THR A 182 -5.86 -34.21 -8.62
CA THR A 182 -5.78 -35.46 -7.82
C THR A 182 -6.61 -36.59 -8.43
N THR A 183 -7.65 -36.29 -9.20
CA THR A 183 -8.54 -37.31 -9.79
C THR A 183 -8.14 -37.74 -11.20
N ASN A 184 -7.34 -36.92 -11.92
CA ASN A 184 -7.00 -37.16 -13.31
C ASN A 184 -5.60 -37.78 -13.46
N PRO A 185 -5.48 -39.01 -14.00
CA PRO A 185 -4.17 -39.68 -14.19
C PRO A 185 -3.27 -38.99 -15.21
N ILE A 186 -3.81 -38.09 -16.06
CA ILE A 186 -3.05 -37.29 -17.04
C ILE A 186 -2.16 -36.26 -16.33
N LEU A 187 -2.61 -35.76 -15.19
CA LEU A 187 -1.94 -34.71 -14.44
C LEU A 187 -1.14 -35.24 -13.25
N ALA A 188 -1.52 -36.41 -12.74
CA ALA A 188 -0.85 -37.11 -11.63
C ALA A 188 0.02 -38.24 -12.20
N THR A 189 1.32 -38.19 -12.02
CA THR A 189 2.19 -39.35 -12.25
C THR A 189 2.13 -40.29 -11.05
N PRO A 190 1.96 -41.63 -11.26
CA PRO A 190 1.80 -42.62 -10.18
C PRO A 190 2.98 -42.74 -9.22
N ASP A 191 4.17 -42.25 -9.61
CA ASP A 191 5.40 -42.37 -8.85
C ASP A 191 5.62 -41.26 -7.81
N ASP A 192 4.78 -40.22 -7.79
CA ASP A 192 4.90 -39.13 -6.83
C ASP A 192 4.08 -39.40 -5.56
N LEU A 193 4.54 -40.34 -4.76
CA LEU A 193 4.11 -40.56 -3.35
C LEU A 193 4.48 -39.38 -2.43
N SER A 194 5.33 -38.48 -2.89
CA SER A 194 5.52 -37.17 -2.29
C SER A 194 4.43 -36.22 -2.82
N ASN A 195 3.58 -35.70 -1.98
CA ASN A 195 2.45 -34.76 -2.17
C ASN A 195 2.67 -33.57 -3.14
N GLU A 196 3.63 -33.62 -4.02
CA GLU A 196 4.03 -32.63 -5.01
C GLU A 196 3.80 -33.18 -6.42
N LEU A 197 2.68 -32.79 -7.03
CA LEU A 197 2.39 -33.10 -8.44
C LEU A 197 3.33 -32.27 -9.34
N THR A 198 4.57 -32.74 -9.44
CA THR A 198 5.63 -32.11 -10.21
C THR A 198 5.90 -32.89 -11.47
N SER A 199 5.32 -32.45 -12.57
CA SER A 199 5.76 -32.92 -13.87
C SER A 199 6.17 -31.71 -14.73
N SER A 200 7.48 -31.55 -14.89
CA SER A 200 8.05 -30.58 -15.83
C SER A 200 8.02 -31.11 -17.26
N TYR A 201 7.98 -30.21 -18.24
CA TYR A 201 8.26 -30.60 -19.62
C TYR A 201 9.75 -30.83 -19.81
N ASN A 202 10.10 -31.85 -20.59
CA ASN A 202 11.43 -31.99 -21.10
C ASN A 202 11.61 -31.11 -22.36
N ALA A 203 12.83 -30.64 -22.63
CA ALA A 203 13.15 -29.84 -23.80
C ALA A 203 12.69 -30.47 -25.14
N ASN A 204 12.71 -31.79 -25.21
CA ASN A 204 12.30 -32.57 -26.40
C ASN A 204 10.78 -32.67 -26.57
N GLN A 205 9.99 -32.31 -25.55
CA GLN A 205 8.53 -32.43 -25.56
C GLN A 205 7.83 -31.15 -26.02
N ILE A 206 8.57 -30.05 -26.13
CA ILE A 206 8.06 -28.75 -26.57
C ILE A 206 8.78 -28.33 -27.85
N PRO A 207 8.10 -27.70 -28.82
CA PRO A 207 8.77 -27.18 -30.02
C PRO A 207 9.92 -26.22 -29.65
N SER A 208 11.05 -26.36 -30.32
CA SER A 208 12.30 -25.60 -30.07
C SER A 208 12.11 -24.08 -30.04
N PHE A 209 11.11 -23.57 -30.77
CA PHE A 209 10.75 -22.15 -30.76
C PHE A 209 10.37 -21.63 -29.37
N PHE A 210 9.67 -22.44 -28.56
CA PHE A 210 9.17 -22.07 -27.24
C PHE A 210 10.15 -22.40 -26.11
N TYR A 211 11.19 -23.17 -26.40
CA TYR A 211 12.19 -23.55 -25.40
C TYR A 211 13.18 -22.42 -25.18
N ILE A 212 13.45 -22.09 -23.92
CA ILE A 212 14.43 -21.07 -23.53
C ILE A 212 15.57 -21.76 -22.81
N GLU A 213 16.76 -21.73 -23.42
CA GLU A 213 17.96 -22.36 -22.88
C GLU A 213 18.58 -21.49 -21.78
N TYR A 214 19.13 -22.15 -20.76
CA TYR A 214 19.85 -21.48 -19.68
C TYR A 214 21.12 -20.80 -20.21
N GLY A 215 21.33 -19.54 -19.83
CA GLY A 215 22.48 -18.74 -20.26
C GLY A 215 22.40 -18.14 -21.66
N SER A 216 21.46 -18.60 -22.51
CA SER A 216 21.29 -18.13 -23.88
C SER A 216 19.83 -17.74 -24.21
N TRP A 217 19.17 -17.02 -23.28
CA TRP A 217 17.77 -16.58 -23.40
C TRP A 217 17.50 -15.76 -24.68
N TYR A 218 18.51 -15.11 -25.24
CA TYR A 218 18.42 -14.27 -26.45
C TYR A 218 18.33 -15.08 -27.76
N THR A 219 18.62 -16.36 -27.74
CA THR A 219 18.57 -17.23 -28.92
C THR A 219 17.16 -17.72 -29.23
N SER A 220 16.28 -17.81 -28.22
CA SER A 220 14.91 -18.29 -28.38
C SER A 220 14.02 -17.24 -29.04
N GLY A 221 13.30 -17.64 -30.08
CA GLY A 221 12.27 -16.79 -30.72
C GLY A 221 11.15 -16.41 -29.78
N TRP A 222 10.78 -17.31 -28.88
CA TRP A 222 9.73 -17.09 -27.87
C TRP A 222 10.06 -15.93 -26.92
N THR A 223 11.30 -15.80 -26.50
CA THR A 223 11.75 -14.70 -25.65
C THR A 223 11.47 -13.33 -26.29
N TRP A 224 11.74 -13.18 -27.58
CA TRP A 224 11.46 -11.94 -28.29
C TRP A 224 9.97 -11.67 -28.43
N VAL A 225 9.15 -12.72 -28.65
CA VAL A 225 7.69 -12.60 -28.64
C VAL A 225 7.20 -12.11 -27.27
N LEU A 226 7.72 -12.66 -26.17
CA LEU A 226 7.35 -12.22 -24.83
C LEU A 226 7.73 -10.76 -24.58
N ILE A 227 8.94 -10.35 -24.93
CA ILE A 227 9.41 -8.96 -24.76
C ILE A 227 8.51 -7.99 -25.54
N THR A 228 8.23 -8.29 -26.80
CA THR A 228 7.37 -7.44 -27.65
C THR A 228 5.95 -7.36 -27.11
N LEU A 229 5.40 -8.49 -26.66
CA LEU A 229 4.06 -8.54 -26.04
C LEU A 229 4.01 -7.71 -24.75
N GLY A 230 5.04 -7.78 -23.89
CA GLY A 230 5.11 -7.00 -22.66
C GLY A 230 5.19 -5.50 -22.91
N ILE A 231 6.08 -5.06 -23.80
CA ILE A 231 6.22 -3.64 -24.16
C ILE A 231 4.95 -3.13 -24.83
N PHE A 232 4.41 -3.89 -25.78
CA PHE A 232 3.19 -3.52 -26.50
C PHE A 232 2.00 -3.39 -25.56
N SER A 233 1.77 -4.38 -24.67
CA SER A 233 0.66 -4.35 -23.72
C SER A 233 0.75 -3.16 -22.76
N SER A 234 1.95 -2.87 -22.24
CA SER A 234 2.17 -1.73 -21.35
C SER A 234 1.90 -0.39 -22.05
N PHE A 235 2.43 -0.24 -23.28
CA PHE A 235 2.21 0.96 -24.08
C PHE A 235 0.74 1.11 -24.51
N PHE A 236 0.11 0.00 -24.92
CA PHE A 236 -1.30 -0.03 -25.29
C PHE A 236 -2.21 0.40 -24.13
N ILE A 237 -2.04 -0.18 -22.95
CA ILE A 237 -2.83 0.20 -21.76
C ILE A 237 -2.57 1.65 -21.36
N TRP A 238 -1.32 2.11 -21.45
CA TRP A 238 -1.00 3.52 -21.19
C TRP A 238 -1.70 4.46 -22.16
N ALA A 239 -1.64 4.16 -23.46
CA ALA A 239 -2.28 4.95 -24.50
C ALA A 239 -3.82 4.92 -24.35
N LEU A 240 -4.37 3.73 -24.07
CA LEU A 240 -5.80 3.56 -23.81
C LEU A 240 -6.26 4.42 -22.62
N ILE A 241 -5.56 4.40 -21.49
CA ILE A 241 -5.94 5.17 -20.31
C ILE A 241 -5.73 6.68 -20.55
N LYS A 242 -4.68 7.10 -21.27
CA LYS A 242 -4.30 8.51 -21.39
C LYS A 242 -5.04 9.24 -22.52
N TYR A 243 -5.15 8.62 -23.68
CA TYR A 243 -5.59 9.29 -24.91
C TYR A 243 -6.99 8.88 -25.40
N SER A 244 -7.55 7.74 -24.94
CA SER A 244 -8.85 7.31 -25.41
C SER A 244 -10.02 7.92 -24.62
N LYS A 245 -11.18 8.06 -25.29
CA LYS A 245 -12.46 8.42 -24.64
C LYS A 245 -12.85 7.39 -23.57
N PHE A 246 -12.53 6.12 -23.81
CA PHE A 246 -12.78 5.03 -22.89
C PHE A 246 -11.92 5.18 -21.62
N GLY A 247 -10.61 5.48 -21.76
CA GLY A 247 -9.72 5.73 -20.61
C GLY A 247 -10.11 6.96 -19.81
N TYR A 248 -10.67 7.99 -20.43
CA TYR A 248 -11.25 9.12 -19.70
C TYR A 248 -12.41 8.67 -18.82
N LYS A 249 -13.35 7.88 -19.34
CA LYS A 249 -14.49 7.34 -18.59
C LYS A 249 -14.04 6.44 -17.42
N ILE A 250 -13.01 5.59 -17.63
CA ILE A 250 -12.41 4.77 -16.58
C ILE A 250 -11.89 5.63 -15.44
N ARG A 251 -11.13 6.69 -15.73
CA ARG A 251 -10.60 7.60 -14.71
C ARG A 251 -11.68 8.37 -13.96
N MET A 252 -12.74 8.77 -14.65
CA MET A 252 -13.91 9.42 -14.04
C MET A 252 -14.63 8.46 -13.08
N LEU A 253 -14.84 7.21 -13.49
CA LEU A 253 -15.43 6.18 -12.64
C LEU A 253 -14.62 5.96 -11.36
N GLY A 254 -13.29 5.91 -11.46
CA GLY A 254 -12.41 5.70 -10.31
C GLY A 254 -12.29 6.91 -9.37
N LEU A 255 -12.44 8.13 -9.89
CA LEU A 255 -12.38 9.34 -9.07
C LEU A 255 -13.69 9.63 -8.33
N ASN A 256 -14.81 9.54 -9.03
CA ASN A 256 -16.14 9.74 -8.47
C ASN A 256 -17.19 8.98 -9.31
N PRO A 257 -17.69 7.84 -8.79
CA PRO A 257 -18.70 7.03 -9.50
C PRO A 257 -19.99 7.79 -9.79
N ASP A 258 -20.42 8.69 -8.91
CA ASP A 258 -21.66 9.44 -9.07
C ASP A 258 -21.52 10.53 -10.16
N ALA A 259 -20.38 11.22 -10.21
CA ALA A 259 -20.09 12.16 -11.28
C ALA A 259 -20.01 11.48 -12.66
N SER A 260 -19.58 10.22 -12.69
CA SER A 260 -19.57 9.40 -13.92
C SER A 260 -20.98 9.15 -14.46
N ASP A 261 -21.96 8.91 -13.59
CA ASP A 261 -23.37 8.74 -14.02
C ASP A 261 -23.95 10.04 -14.60
N TYR A 262 -23.72 11.19 -13.94
CA TYR A 262 -24.18 12.49 -14.44
C TYR A 262 -23.60 12.84 -15.82
N SER A 263 -22.43 12.30 -16.15
CA SER A 263 -21.82 12.46 -17.48
C SER A 263 -22.40 11.52 -18.56
N GLY A 264 -23.46 10.78 -18.26
CA GLY A 264 -24.11 9.84 -19.19
C GLY A 264 -23.31 8.55 -19.40
N THR A 265 -22.41 8.19 -18.49
CA THR A 265 -21.62 6.97 -18.59
C THR A 265 -22.30 5.84 -17.81
N ASN A 266 -22.62 4.74 -18.46
CA ASN A 266 -23.15 3.56 -17.79
C ASN A 266 -22.04 2.88 -16.97
N LYS A 267 -22.00 3.15 -15.63
CA LYS A 267 -20.99 2.58 -14.73
C LYS A 267 -21.01 1.05 -14.70
N LYS A 268 -22.19 0.42 -14.86
CA LYS A 268 -22.30 -1.03 -14.84
C LYS A 268 -21.56 -1.66 -16.03
N HIS A 269 -21.86 -1.17 -17.24
CA HIS A 269 -21.20 -1.65 -18.45
C HIS A 269 -19.69 -1.37 -18.42
N LEU A 270 -19.29 -0.18 -17.97
CA LEU A 270 -17.87 0.20 -17.91
C LEU A 270 -17.08 -0.67 -16.93
N SER A 271 -17.65 -0.98 -15.74
CA SER A 271 -17.03 -1.88 -14.78
C SER A 271 -16.83 -3.29 -15.35
N LEU A 272 -17.82 -3.83 -16.07
CA LEU A 272 -17.71 -5.14 -16.71
C LEU A 272 -16.62 -5.17 -17.79
N VAL A 273 -16.54 -4.13 -18.64
CA VAL A 273 -15.49 -4.07 -19.68
C VAL A 273 -14.09 -3.97 -19.06
N VAL A 274 -13.93 -3.22 -17.97
CA VAL A 274 -12.65 -3.18 -17.22
C VAL A 274 -12.29 -4.56 -16.69
N MET A 275 -13.26 -5.31 -16.15
CA MET A 275 -13.02 -6.68 -15.65
C MET A 275 -12.68 -7.66 -16.79
N ILE A 276 -13.27 -7.51 -18.00
CA ILE A 276 -12.89 -8.29 -19.18
C ILE A 276 -11.42 -8.06 -19.55
N ILE A 277 -10.99 -6.80 -19.63
CA ILE A 277 -9.60 -6.47 -19.96
C ILE A 277 -8.66 -7.00 -18.88
N SER A 278 -9.03 -6.86 -17.62
CA SER A 278 -8.28 -7.41 -16.49
C SER A 278 -8.17 -8.93 -16.57
N GLY A 279 -9.27 -9.63 -16.86
CA GLY A 279 -9.31 -11.07 -17.05
C GLY A 279 -8.42 -11.55 -18.19
N LEU A 280 -8.42 -10.84 -19.31
CA LEU A 280 -7.55 -11.14 -20.45
C LEU A 280 -6.06 -11.03 -20.08
N LEU A 281 -5.67 -9.91 -19.45
CA LEU A 281 -4.28 -9.69 -19.06
C LEU A 281 -3.80 -10.69 -18.00
N SER A 282 -4.64 -10.98 -17.00
CA SER A 282 -4.31 -11.96 -15.96
C SER A 282 -4.26 -13.40 -16.47
N ALA A 283 -5.10 -13.74 -17.46
CA ALA A 283 -5.05 -15.04 -18.11
C ALA A 283 -3.78 -15.24 -18.92
N LEU A 284 -3.38 -14.23 -19.72
CA LEU A 284 -2.10 -14.27 -20.43
C LEU A 284 -0.91 -14.36 -19.46
N ALA A 285 -0.97 -13.63 -18.34
CA ALA A 285 0.05 -13.74 -17.30
C ALA A 285 0.14 -15.17 -16.73
N GLY A 286 -0.99 -15.82 -16.48
CA GLY A 286 -1.06 -17.19 -15.98
C GLY A 286 -0.55 -18.21 -17.01
N PHE A 287 -0.94 -18.07 -18.27
CA PHE A 287 -0.42 -18.89 -19.36
C PHE A 287 1.13 -18.84 -19.39
N ILE A 288 1.71 -17.63 -19.45
CA ILE A 288 3.18 -17.47 -19.51
C ILE A 288 3.85 -17.99 -18.23
N TRP A 289 3.24 -17.77 -17.08
CA TRP A 289 3.77 -18.23 -15.79
C TRP A 289 3.91 -19.74 -15.74
N TYR A 290 2.85 -20.49 -16.04
CA TYR A 290 2.87 -21.95 -15.96
C TYR A 290 3.57 -22.60 -17.15
N PHE A 291 3.44 -22.00 -18.33
CA PHE A 291 4.09 -22.54 -19.52
C PHE A 291 5.60 -22.32 -19.53
N SER A 292 6.06 -21.08 -19.27
CA SER A 292 7.46 -20.72 -19.46
C SER A 292 8.23 -20.57 -18.13
N THR A 293 7.63 -19.97 -17.07
CA THR A 293 8.34 -19.73 -15.80
C THR A 293 8.39 -20.98 -14.95
N GLN A 294 7.28 -21.72 -14.84
CA GLN A 294 7.22 -22.97 -14.09
C GLN A 294 7.56 -24.20 -14.95
N GLN A 295 7.79 -24.01 -16.24
CA GLN A 295 8.17 -25.07 -17.19
C GLN A 295 7.23 -26.30 -17.10
N GLY A 296 5.95 -26.07 -16.98
CA GLY A 296 4.93 -27.12 -16.88
C GLY A 296 4.69 -27.67 -15.50
N GLN A 297 5.32 -27.17 -14.47
CA GLN A 297 5.08 -27.58 -13.09
C GLN A 297 3.84 -26.92 -12.51
N LEU A 298 2.95 -27.73 -11.97
CA LEU A 298 1.80 -27.28 -11.19
C LEU A 298 1.91 -27.83 -9.77
N ASN A 299 2.55 -27.07 -8.90
CA ASN A 299 2.75 -27.46 -7.51
C ASN A 299 1.50 -27.08 -6.70
N ILE A 300 0.68 -28.07 -6.32
CA ILE A 300 -0.55 -27.90 -5.53
C ILE A 300 -0.44 -28.78 -4.29
N SER A 301 0.45 -28.41 -3.38
CA SER A 301 0.52 -29.11 -2.10
C SER A 301 -0.68 -28.74 -1.22
N ILE A 302 -0.98 -29.60 -0.23
CA ILE A 302 -2.09 -29.39 0.72
C ILE A 302 -1.90 -28.11 1.53
N THR A 303 -0.65 -27.71 1.70
CA THR A 303 -0.23 -26.53 2.50
C THR A 303 -0.16 -25.23 1.70
N THR A 304 -0.19 -25.30 0.36
CA THR A 304 -0.18 -24.10 -0.48
C THR A 304 -1.59 -23.58 -0.69
N GLY A 305 -1.70 -22.27 -0.71
CA GLY A 305 -2.93 -21.54 -1.03
C GLY A 305 -2.95 -21.04 -2.49
N PRO A 306 -3.82 -20.09 -2.80
CA PRO A 306 -3.85 -19.44 -4.11
C PRO A 306 -2.50 -18.83 -4.48
N LEU A 307 -2.19 -18.81 -5.77
CA LEU A 307 -0.91 -18.39 -6.31
C LEU A 307 -0.45 -17.01 -5.78
N TYR A 308 0.67 -16.96 -5.10
CA TYR A 308 1.21 -15.74 -4.50
C TYR A 308 1.58 -14.65 -5.54
N VAL A 309 1.88 -15.05 -6.77
CA VAL A 309 2.24 -14.15 -7.88
C VAL A 309 1.17 -13.10 -8.15
N GLY A 310 -0.12 -13.46 -8.04
CA GLY A 310 -1.20 -12.49 -8.17
C GLY A 310 -1.17 -11.41 -7.07
N PHE A 311 -0.72 -11.76 -5.86
CA PHE A 311 -0.58 -10.79 -4.77
C PHE A 311 0.67 -9.92 -4.94
N THR A 312 1.78 -10.48 -5.43
CA THR A 312 2.99 -9.67 -5.74
C THR A 312 2.71 -8.66 -6.86
N ALA A 313 1.86 -9.01 -7.82
CA ALA A 313 1.45 -8.11 -8.89
C ALA A 313 0.71 -6.86 -8.36
N ILE A 314 -0.06 -6.98 -7.25
CA ILE A 314 -0.66 -5.83 -6.55
C ILE A 314 0.45 -4.90 -6.03
N ALA A 315 1.45 -5.45 -5.36
CA ALA A 315 2.57 -4.68 -4.84
C ALA A 315 3.34 -3.95 -5.96
N ILE A 316 3.62 -4.62 -7.07
CA ILE A 316 4.30 -4.07 -8.25
C ILE A 316 3.53 -2.86 -8.81
N SER A 317 2.20 -2.97 -8.94
CA SER A 317 1.36 -1.88 -9.43
C SER A 317 1.33 -0.69 -8.48
N LEU A 318 1.18 -0.94 -7.17
CA LEU A 318 1.11 0.11 -6.13
C LEU A 318 2.42 0.89 -5.99
N VAL A 319 3.58 0.25 -6.10
CA VAL A 319 4.89 0.94 -6.04
C VAL A 319 4.97 2.09 -7.03
N VAL A 320 4.43 1.89 -8.24
CA VAL A 320 4.49 2.87 -9.33
C VAL A 320 3.20 3.67 -9.51
N PHE A 321 2.30 3.63 -8.52
CA PHE A 321 1.02 4.36 -8.54
C PHE A 321 0.16 4.05 -9.77
N ASP A 322 0.11 2.78 -10.15
CA ASP A 322 -0.66 2.24 -11.28
C ASP A 322 -0.33 2.92 -12.63
N ASN A 323 0.94 3.29 -12.82
CA ASN A 323 1.38 3.85 -14.09
C ASN A 323 1.86 2.71 -15.03
N PRO A 324 1.17 2.44 -16.16
CA PRO A 324 1.47 1.29 -17.01
C PRO A 324 2.91 1.25 -17.53
N ILE A 325 3.50 2.39 -17.88
CA ILE A 325 4.90 2.44 -18.34
C ILE A 325 5.88 2.15 -17.21
N ALA A 326 5.62 2.69 -16.02
CA ALA A 326 6.49 2.48 -14.87
C ALA A 326 6.40 1.04 -14.32
N ILE A 327 5.33 0.32 -14.60
CA ILE A 327 5.16 -1.11 -14.27
C ILE A 327 6.26 -1.96 -14.94
N ILE A 328 6.73 -1.60 -16.15
CA ILE A 328 7.84 -2.31 -16.81
C ILE A 328 9.07 -2.35 -15.88
N LEU A 329 9.47 -1.20 -15.34
CA LEU A 329 10.63 -1.11 -14.46
C LEU A 329 10.40 -1.84 -13.13
N SER A 330 9.23 -1.68 -12.54
CA SER A 330 8.87 -2.33 -11.27
C SER A 330 8.79 -3.85 -11.42
N SER A 331 8.14 -4.36 -12.48
CA SER A 331 8.06 -5.80 -12.75
C SER A 331 9.45 -6.42 -12.99
N THR A 332 10.32 -5.73 -13.71
CA THR A 332 11.70 -6.18 -13.93
C THR A 332 12.44 -6.32 -12.61
N LEU A 333 12.34 -5.33 -11.72
CA LEU A 333 13.01 -5.35 -10.42
C LEU A 333 12.50 -6.49 -9.53
N PHE A 334 11.18 -6.64 -9.41
CA PHE A 334 10.58 -7.70 -8.59
C PHE A 334 10.88 -9.09 -9.15
N SER A 335 10.87 -9.25 -10.48
CA SER A 335 11.22 -10.52 -11.11
C SER A 335 12.68 -10.88 -10.88
N PHE A 336 13.57 -9.89 -10.97
CA PHE A 336 14.99 -10.08 -10.71
C PHE A 336 15.25 -10.61 -9.29
N VAL A 337 14.59 -10.04 -8.29
CA VAL A 337 14.67 -10.51 -6.91
C VAL A 337 14.02 -11.88 -6.76
N SER A 338 12.84 -12.11 -7.33
CA SER A 338 12.10 -13.37 -7.20
C SER A 338 12.82 -14.54 -7.87
N VAL A 339 13.41 -14.33 -9.05
CA VAL A 339 14.18 -15.37 -9.74
C VAL A 339 15.52 -15.63 -9.05
N GLY A 340 16.23 -14.56 -8.67
CA GLY A 340 17.52 -14.70 -8.00
C GLY A 340 17.41 -15.37 -6.64
N SER A 341 16.36 -15.06 -5.88
CA SER A 341 16.14 -15.71 -4.58
C SER A 341 15.85 -17.21 -4.73
N LYS A 342 15.13 -17.65 -5.78
CA LYS A 342 14.91 -19.07 -6.05
C LYS A 342 16.21 -19.84 -6.30
N HIS A 343 17.17 -19.21 -6.97
CA HIS A 343 18.47 -19.84 -7.21
C HIS A 343 19.33 -20.02 -5.94
N LEU A 344 19.04 -19.29 -4.86
CA LEU A 344 19.69 -19.52 -3.57
C LEU A 344 19.34 -20.89 -2.96
N MET A 345 18.22 -21.52 -3.36
CA MET A 345 17.88 -22.89 -2.95
C MET A 345 18.89 -23.94 -3.39
N ALA A 346 19.66 -23.68 -4.45
CA ALA A 346 20.70 -24.60 -4.90
C ALA A 346 21.91 -24.64 -3.95
N PHE A 347 22.01 -23.71 -3.02
CA PHE A 347 23.09 -23.65 -2.03
C PHE A 347 22.57 -24.16 -0.68
N PRO A 348 23.13 -25.27 -0.16
CA PRO A 348 22.64 -25.87 1.09
C PRO A 348 22.83 -24.98 2.33
N GLU A 349 23.61 -23.93 2.21
CA GLU A 349 23.85 -22.94 3.27
C GLU A 349 22.67 -21.99 3.50
N PHE A 350 21.76 -21.84 2.51
CA PHE A 350 20.64 -20.91 2.59
C PHE A 350 19.31 -21.64 2.81
N PRO A 351 18.63 -21.41 3.93
CA PRO A 351 17.33 -22.02 4.18
C PRO A 351 16.27 -21.46 3.22
N THR A 352 15.32 -22.31 2.84
CA THR A 352 14.21 -21.97 1.93
C THR A 352 13.38 -20.79 2.44
N GLU A 353 13.21 -20.70 3.77
CA GLU A 353 12.47 -19.64 4.45
C GLU A 353 13.10 -18.25 4.24
N MET A 354 14.41 -18.18 4.01
CA MET A 354 15.10 -16.94 3.73
C MET A 354 14.62 -16.29 2.42
N ILE A 355 14.28 -17.11 1.43
CA ILE A 355 13.78 -16.67 0.13
C ILE A 355 12.41 -16.01 0.28
N ASP A 356 11.54 -16.64 1.06
CA ASP A 356 10.21 -16.12 1.34
C ASP A 356 10.28 -14.83 2.15
N ILE A 357 11.22 -14.73 3.10
CA ILE A 357 11.48 -13.51 3.86
C ILE A 357 11.93 -12.36 2.93
N ILE A 358 12.89 -12.60 2.03
CA ILE A 358 13.38 -11.61 1.08
C ILE A 358 12.23 -11.12 0.19
N SER A 359 11.48 -12.03 -0.39
CA SER A 359 10.32 -11.73 -1.24
C SER A 359 9.25 -10.94 -0.48
N GLY A 360 8.96 -11.36 0.76
CA GLY A 360 8.02 -10.68 1.65
C GLY A 360 8.43 -9.25 1.97
N ILE A 361 9.70 -8.99 2.28
CA ILE A 361 10.22 -7.65 2.56
C ILE A 361 10.02 -6.72 1.35
N PHE A 362 10.27 -7.22 0.13
CA PHE A 362 10.04 -6.42 -1.08
C PHE A 362 8.56 -6.11 -1.29
N ILE A 363 7.66 -7.06 -1.07
CA ILE A 363 6.21 -6.83 -1.15
C ILE A 363 5.78 -5.79 -0.10
N TYR A 364 6.24 -5.91 1.14
CA TYR A 364 5.94 -4.93 2.18
C TYR A 364 6.52 -3.55 1.88
N SER A 365 7.74 -3.48 1.32
CA SER A 365 8.36 -2.21 0.95
C SER A 365 7.54 -1.45 -0.08
N ALA A 366 6.84 -2.15 -0.98
CA ALA A 366 5.93 -1.57 -1.94
C ALA A 366 4.80 -0.77 -1.27
N ALA A 367 4.24 -1.29 -0.18
CA ALA A 367 3.20 -0.60 0.57
C ALA A 367 3.68 0.72 1.18
N PHE A 368 4.97 0.84 1.52
CA PHE A 368 5.57 2.08 2.01
C PHE A 368 5.64 3.20 0.96
N SER A 369 5.46 2.92 -0.33
CA SER A 369 5.44 3.96 -1.36
C SER A 369 4.35 5.01 -1.10
N ILE A 370 3.18 4.58 -0.64
CA ILE A 370 2.06 5.46 -0.26
C ILE A 370 2.41 6.25 1.00
N LEU A 371 3.09 5.63 1.98
CA LEU A 371 3.54 6.29 3.19
C LEU A 371 4.57 7.37 2.87
N PHE A 372 5.56 7.08 2.03
CA PHE A 372 6.60 8.03 1.61
C PHE A 372 6.03 9.21 0.83
N SER A 373 4.92 9.03 0.10
CA SER A 373 4.21 10.13 -0.54
C SER A 373 3.66 11.17 0.47
N ARG A 374 3.38 10.76 1.71
CA ARG A 374 2.96 11.66 2.80
C ARG A 374 4.14 12.27 3.55
N PHE A 375 5.19 11.50 3.85
CA PHE A 375 6.34 11.93 4.65
C PHE A 375 7.41 12.67 3.85
N LEU A 376 7.39 12.56 2.52
CA LEU A 376 8.31 13.25 1.61
C LEU A 376 9.80 13.05 1.99
N PRO A 377 10.30 11.82 2.11
CA PRO A 377 11.67 11.56 2.58
C PRO A 377 12.72 12.22 1.70
N TYR A 378 12.49 12.31 0.40
CA TYR A 378 13.38 13.00 -0.52
C TYR A 378 13.52 14.50 -0.19
N GLN A 379 12.42 15.20 0.11
CA GLN A 379 12.52 16.60 0.54
C GLN A 379 13.23 16.72 1.88
N TRP A 380 12.95 15.78 2.79
CA TRP A 380 13.57 15.78 4.09
C TRP A 380 15.09 15.58 3.98
N THR A 381 15.56 14.56 3.24
CA THR A 381 16.99 14.28 3.04
C THR A 381 17.68 15.41 2.28
N ARG A 382 17.10 15.90 1.19
CA ARG A 382 17.62 17.04 0.45
C ARG A 382 17.76 18.28 1.34
N ASN A 383 16.71 18.61 2.07
CA ASN A 383 16.71 19.76 2.96
C ASN A 383 17.71 19.59 4.12
N PHE A 384 17.83 18.36 4.64
CA PHE A 384 18.78 18.01 5.69
C PHE A 384 20.24 18.19 5.23
N VAL A 385 20.58 17.69 4.05
CA VAL A 385 21.93 17.85 3.46
C VAL A 385 22.27 19.32 3.26
N VAL A 386 21.32 20.13 2.78
CA VAL A 386 21.53 21.57 2.61
C VAL A 386 21.72 22.25 3.95
N LEU A 387 20.88 21.94 4.94
CA LEU A 387 20.92 22.56 6.27
C LEU A 387 22.20 22.24 7.03
N ILE A 388 22.71 20.97 6.92
CA ILE A 388 23.99 20.58 7.55
C ILE A 388 25.16 21.37 6.98
N ARG A 389 25.13 21.75 5.69
CA ARG A 389 26.19 22.51 5.04
C ARG A 389 26.34 23.94 5.59
N TYR A 390 25.28 24.51 6.18
CA TYR A 390 25.31 25.85 6.78
C TYR A 390 25.77 25.77 8.24
N LYS A 391 26.97 26.35 8.51
CA LYS A 391 27.60 26.33 9.84
C LYS A 391 26.71 26.95 10.92
N ASP A 392 26.05 28.07 10.61
CA ASP A 392 25.16 28.79 11.53
C ASP A 392 23.92 27.98 11.91
N TYR A 393 23.34 27.27 10.93
CA TYR A 393 22.20 26.37 11.21
C TYR A 393 22.63 25.20 12.09
N ARG A 394 23.77 24.60 11.80
CA ARG A 394 24.29 23.42 12.54
C ARG A 394 24.58 23.78 13.99
N THR A 395 25.28 24.90 14.26
CA THR A 395 25.62 25.32 15.63
C THR A 395 24.39 25.75 16.42
N ASN A 396 23.48 26.51 15.83
CA ASN A 396 22.26 26.96 16.47
C ASN A 396 21.26 25.81 16.64
N TYR A 397 21.14 24.89 15.68
CA TYR A 397 20.27 23.71 15.77
C TYR A 397 20.68 22.82 16.95
N TRP A 398 21.96 22.48 17.09
CA TRP A 398 22.44 21.63 18.19
C TRP A 398 22.29 22.28 19.56
N LYS A 399 22.64 23.57 19.70
CA LYS A 399 22.44 24.31 20.95
C LYS A 399 20.98 24.33 21.38
N ASN A 400 20.11 24.57 20.45
CA ASN A 400 18.69 24.70 20.69
C ASN A 400 18.01 23.33 20.84
N TRP A 401 18.47 22.28 20.15
CA TRP A 401 18.00 20.92 20.36
C TRP A 401 18.33 20.43 21.78
N LEU A 402 19.51 20.73 22.30
CA LEU A 402 19.90 20.46 23.70
C LEU A 402 19.03 21.25 24.69
N ALA A 403 18.72 22.49 24.41
CA ALA A 403 17.82 23.30 25.22
C ALA A 403 16.39 22.72 25.21
N TYR A 404 15.92 22.28 24.03
CA TYR A 404 14.62 21.65 23.83
C TYR A 404 14.52 20.30 24.57
N THR A 405 15.54 19.46 24.54
CA THR A 405 15.55 18.20 25.28
C THR A 405 15.56 18.39 26.80
N LYS A 406 16.30 19.41 27.31
CA LYS A 406 16.22 19.82 28.71
C LYS A 406 14.82 20.31 29.08
N TYR A 407 14.19 21.08 28.22
CA TYR A 407 12.85 21.60 28.43
C TYR A 407 11.79 20.48 28.44
N ILE A 408 11.89 19.50 27.54
CA ILE A 408 11.01 18.32 27.53
C ILE A 408 11.21 17.49 28.81
N LYS A 409 12.46 17.24 29.25
CA LYS A 409 12.72 16.52 30.51
C LYS A 409 12.06 17.23 31.69
N GLY A 410 12.22 18.56 31.81
CA GLY A 410 11.53 19.36 32.80
C GLY A 410 10.00 19.23 32.74
N PHE A 411 9.44 19.22 31.56
CA PHE A 411 8.01 19.03 31.34
C PHE A 411 7.51 17.65 31.85
N TYR A 412 8.25 16.58 31.59
CA TYR A 412 7.89 15.25 32.11
C TYR A 412 7.96 15.15 33.61
N LEU A 413 8.92 15.81 34.24
CA LEU A 413 9.06 15.87 35.72
C LEU A 413 7.88 16.63 36.36
N GLU A 414 7.56 17.82 35.84
CA GLU A 414 6.41 18.60 36.33
C GLU A 414 5.07 17.88 36.07
N LYS A 415 4.93 17.19 34.91
CA LYS A 415 3.74 16.39 34.63
C LYS A 415 3.59 15.24 35.63
N LYS A 416 4.69 14.64 36.06
CA LYS A 416 4.69 13.58 37.07
C LYS A 416 4.29 14.13 38.44
N GLU A 417 4.82 15.31 38.84
CA GLU A 417 4.44 15.97 40.07
C GLU A 417 2.97 16.40 40.08
N LEU A 418 2.49 17.01 39.00
CA LEU A 418 1.08 17.37 38.85
C LEU A 418 0.17 16.15 38.88
N PHE A 419 0.61 15.02 38.30
CA PHE A 419 -0.13 13.77 38.37
C PHE A 419 -0.20 13.22 39.80
N LEU A 420 0.86 13.36 40.56
CA LEU A 420 0.89 12.94 41.99
C LEU A 420 0.00 13.83 42.84
N LEU A 421 0.03 15.16 42.64
CA LEU A 421 -0.90 16.12 43.29
C LEU A 421 -2.34 15.84 42.90
N TRP A 422 -2.63 15.60 41.62
CA TRP A 422 -3.96 15.21 41.14
C TRP A 422 -4.44 13.89 41.76
N LYS A 423 -3.53 12.89 41.91
CA LYS A 423 -3.86 11.62 42.56
C LYS A 423 -4.19 11.77 44.03
N LYS A 424 -3.52 12.70 44.73
CA LYS A 424 -3.80 13.06 46.13
C LYS A 424 -5.20 13.72 46.22
N HIS A 425 -5.42 14.78 45.45
CA HIS A 425 -6.74 15.45 45.40
C HIS A 425 -7.86 14.54 44.93
N HIS A 426 -7.61 13.58 44.07
CA HIS A 426 -8.64 12.65 43.61
C HIS A 426 -9.07 11.66 44.71
N LYS A 427 -8.19 11.31 45.64
CA LYS A 427 -8.54 10.52 46.83
C LYS A 427 -9.48 11.32 47.73
N ASP A 428 -9.13 12.56 48.03
CA ASP A 428 -9.89 13.46 48.90
C ASP A 428 -11.27 13.74 48.25
N TRP A 429 -11.32 14.00 46.95
CA TRP A 429 -12.55 14.20 46.18
C TRP A 429 -13.45 12.95 46.19
N LYS A 430 -12.87 11.75 46.10
CA LYS A 430 -13.61 10.49 46.17
C LYS A 430 -14.26 10.27 47.55
N GLN A 431 -13.60 10.77 48.58
CA GLN A 431 -14.07 10.71 49.95
C GLN A 431 -15.20 11.72 50.19
N ILE A 432 -15.03 12.97 49.79
CA ILE A 432 -16.07 14.02 49.83
C ILE A 432 -17.30 13.59 49.04
N ARG A 433 -17.14 12.97 47.86
CA ARG A 433 -18.25 12.43 47.06
C ARG A 433 -19.02 11.31 47.79
N LYS A 434 -18.29 10.47 48.55
CA LYS A 434 -18.94 9.43 49.37
C LYS A 434 -19.73 10.06 50.52
N ASP A 435 -19.17 11.09 51.15
CA ASP A 435 -19.81 11.78 52.26
C ASP A 435 -21.09 12.55 51.81
N ILE A 436 -21.01 13.23 50.66
CA ILE A 436 -22.20 13.88 50.05
C ILE A 436 -23.27 12.83 49.71
N LYS A 437 -22.86 11.69 49.13
CA LYS A 437 -23.79 10.63 48.80
C LYS A 437 -24.42 9.98 50.04
N TYR A 438 -23.66 9.89 51.12
CA TYR A 438 -24.13 9.39 52.41
C TYR A 438 -25.11 10.36 53.08
N ARG A 439 -24.83 11.68 53.07
CA ARG A 439 -25.74 12.72 53.56
C ARG A 439 -27.07 12.75 52.80
N ILE A 440 -27.04 12.63 51.47
CA ILE A 440 -28.24 12.53 50.65
C ILE A 440 -29.07 11.29 51.04
N LYS A 441 -28.39 10.15 51.26
CA LYS A 441 -29.08 8.91 51.66
C LYS A 441 -29.65 8.95 53.09
N ILE A 442 -29.01 9.68 54.03
CA ILE A 442 -29.58 9.92 55.37
C ILE A 442 -30.82 10.79 55.27
N GLU A 443 -30.77 11.86 54.48
CA GLU A 443 -31.93 12.73 54.27
C GLU A 443 -33.09 12.01 53.60
N GLU A 444 -32.83 11.15 52.61
CA GLU A 444 -33.81 10.27 51.99
C GLU A 444 -34.40 9.26 52.99
N ASN A 445 -33.57 8.67 53.88
CA ASN A 445 -34.03 7.73 54.91
C ASN A 445 -34.81 8.42 56.04
N ASN A 446 -34.41 9.62 56.46
CA ASN A 446 -35.12 10.39 57.47
C ASN A 446 -36.53 10.79 56.99
N MET A 447 -36.70 11.05 55.71
CA MET A 447 -38.00 11.27 55.07
C MET A 447 -38.80 9.99 54.90
N SER A 448 -38.16 8.86 54.71
CA SER A 448 -38.80 7.55 54.55
C SER A 448 -39.30 6.94 55.86
N GLN A 449 -38.70 7.30 57.01
CA GLN A 449 -39.12 6.80 58.31
C GLN A 449 -40.41 7.47 58.85
N ASN A 450 -40.79 8.66 58.33
CA ASN A 450 -42.01 9.37 58.68
C ASN A 450 -43.22 9.10 57.77
N ASN A 451 -43.41 7.87 57.37
CA ASN A 451 -44.51 7.34 56.53
C ASN A 451 -44.11 7.11 55.07
N LYS A 452 -44.48 5.93 54.56
CA LYS A 452 -44.48 5.49 53.16
C LYS A 452 -45.11 6.51 52.20
N PHE A 453 -44.46 7.68 51.98
CA PHE A 453 -45.04 8.73 51.16
C PHE A 453 -44.24 8.96 49.88
N VAL A 454 -44.94 8.77 48.76
CA VAL A 454 -44.57 9.25 47.44
C VAL A 454 -44.44 10.78 47.51
N PHE A 455 -43.34 11.37 47.03
CA PHE A 455 -43.02 12.81 46.93
C PHE A 455 -44.24 13.71 46.55
N LYS A 456 -45.20 13.18 45.81
CA LYS A 456 -46.44 13.82 45.38
C LYS A 456 -47.47 14.07 46.50
N LYS A 457 -47.30 13.52 47.69
CA LYS A 457 -48.20 13.67 48.83
C LYS A 457 -47.66 14.48 50.01
N LEU A 458 -46.46 15.04 49.86
CA LEU A 458 -45.87 15.99 50.81
C LEU A 458 -46.54 17.36 50.65
N ASP A 459 -46.68 18.06 51.76
CA ASP A 459 -47.21 19.44 51.77
C ASP A 459 -46.24 20.35 50.97
N ASN A 460 -46.75 21.41 50.35
CA ASN A 460 -45.97 22.28 49.45
C ASN A 460 -44.73 22.87 50.14
N GLU A 461 -44.77 23.14 51.44
CA GLU A 461 -43.64 23.64 52.20
C GLU A 461 -42.50 22.60 52.33
N ASP A 462 -42.82 21.35 52.61
CA ASP A 462 -41.86 20.27 52.74
C ASP A 462 -41.24 19.88 51.38
N GLN A 463 -42.03 20.00 50.31
CA GLN A 463 -41.50 19.84 48.96
C GLN A 463 -40.46 20.93 48.60
N ILE A 464 -40.75 22.18 48.92
CA ILE A 464 -39.84 23.31 48.69
C ILE A 464 -38.58 23.17 49.52
N LYS A 465 -38.66 22.74 50.76
CA LYS A 465 -37.54 22.51 51.66
C LYS A 465 -36.63 21.38 51.20
N TYR A 466 -37.19 20.30 50.67
CA TYR A 466 -36.45 19.19 50.07
C TYR A 466 -35.75 19.63 48.78
N LEU A 467 -36.43 20.32 47.89
CA LEU A 467 -35.89 20.84 46.64
C LEU A 467 -34.76 21.87 46.87
N SER A 468 -34.89 22.72 47.90
CA SER A 468 -33.86 23.69 48.29
C SER A 468 -32.58 22.99 48.75
N LYS A 469 -32.67 22.01 49.68
CA LYS A 469 -31.53 21.18 50.10
C LYS A 469 -30.91 20.41 48.95
N LEU A 470 -31.69 19.83 48.07
CA LEU A 470 -31.20 19.11 46.90
C LEU A 470 -30.49 20.04 45.88
N SER A 471 -30.95 21.29 45.79
CA SER A 471 -30.30 22.33 44.98
C SER A 471 -28.96 22.76 45.57
N GLU A 472 -28.84 22.84 46.91
CA GLU A 472 -27.56 23.12 47.60
C GLU A 472 -26.55 22.01 47.37
N PHE A 473 -26.94 20.74 47.52
CA PHE A 473 -26.04 19.60 47.20
C PHE A 473 -25.63 19.56 45.73
N LYS A 474 -26.53 19.93 44.82
CA LYS A 474 -26.18 20.06 43.39
C LYS A 474 -25.20 21.21 43.13
N LYS A 475 -25.38 22.36 43.84
CA LYS A 475 -24.44 23.50 43.75
C LYS A 475 -23.05 23.09 44.26
N GLU A 476 -22.95 22.45 45.41
CA GLU A 476 -21.69 21.97 46.01
C GLU A 476 -20.99 20.98 45.10
N LYS A 477 -21.73 20.03 44.49
CA LYS A 477 -21.22 19.11 43.49
C LYS A 477 -20.69 19.82 42.23
N ASN A 478 -21.38 20.88 41.78
CA ASN A 478 -20.96 21.64 40.59
C ASN A 478 -19.74 22.51 40.88
N ILE A 479 -19.56 23.04 42.08
CA ILE A 479 -18.39 23.77 42.53
C ILE A 479 -17.16 22.83 42.47
N LEU A 480 -17.27 21.64 43.08
CA LEU A 480 -16.22 20.62 43.05
C LEU A 480 -15.88 20.13 41.66
N LEU A 481 -16.84 20.01 40.76
CA LEU A 481 -16.61 19.66 39.37
C LEU A 481 -15.93 20.78 38.59
N ASN A 482 -16.22 22.04 38.91
CA ASN A 482 -15.58 23.21 38.32
C ASN A 482 -14.15 23.37 38.82
N GLU A 483 -13.85 23.10 40.09
CA GLU A 483 -12.49 23.05 40.63
C GLU A 483 -11.66 21.96 39.92
N LYS A 484 -12.22 20.76 39.71
CA LYS A 484 -11.57 19.72 38.94
C LYS A 484 -11.25 20.17 37.51
N LYS A 485 -12.20 20.79 36.82
CA LYS A 485 -11.98 21.36 35.48
C LYS A 485 -10.98 22.49 35.47
N TYR A 486 -10.90 23.26 36.55
CA TYR A 486 -9.94 24.34 36.71
C TYR A 486 -8.51 23.79 36.82
N PHE A 487 -8.28 22.75 37.65
CA PHE A 487 -6.97 22.07 37.74
C PHE A 487 -6.59 21.39 36.42
N GLU A 488 -7.55 20.83 35.68
CA GLU A 488 -7.29 20.27 34.34
C GLU A 488 -6.99 21.36 33.30
N ARG A 489 -7.54 22.58 33.41
CA ARG A 489 -7.34 23.71 32.49
C ARG A 489 -6.09 24.52 32.78
N ILE A 490 -5.70 24.69 34.04
CA ILE A 490 -4.46 25.34 34.46
C ILE A 490 -3.25 24.41 34.31
N SER A 491 -3.50 23.13 34.00
CA SER A 491 -2.36 22.28 33.68
C SER A 491 -1.53 23.01 32.61
N ILE A 492 -0.29 23.25 32.95
CA ILE A 492 0.86 23.79 32.25
C ILE A 492 0.85 23.51 30.73
N LYS A 493 -0.05 22.63 30.28
CA LYS A 493 -0.25 22.16 28.93
C LYS A 493 -0.59 23.26 27.91
N SER A 494 -1.34 24.30 28.28
CA SER A 494 -1.70 25.38 27.36
C SER A 494 -0.58 26.40 27.21
N LYS A 495 0.06 26.79 28.32
CA LYS A 495 1.15 27.78 28.32
C LYS A 495 2.37 27.25 27.56
N ARG A 496 2.76 26.01 27.85
CA ARG A 496 3.90 25.36 27.17
C ARG A 496 3.59 24.89 25.75
N LYS A 497 2.35 24.60 25.41
CA LYS A 497 1.98 24.32 24.03
C LYS A 497 2.22 25.54 23.15
N ASN A 498 1.95 26.74 23.63
CA ASN A 498 2.20 27.98 22.89
C ASN A 498 3.69 28.28 22.77
N GLU A 499 4.47 28.05 23.83
CA GLU A 499 5.94 28.18 23.79
C GLU A 499 6.56 27.17 22.82
N LEU A 500 6.14 25.90 22.84
CA LEU A 500 6.57 24.88 21.88
C LEU A 500 6.19 25.22 20.45
N LEU A 501 5.03 25.83 20.24
CA LEU A 501 4.59 26.29 18.92
C LEU A 501 5.43 27.47 18.43
N SER A 502 5.76 28.43 19.30
CA SER A 502 6.62 29.57 18.95
C SER A 502 8.03 29.12 18.56
N TRP A 503 8.61 28.18 19.29
CA TRP A 503 9.90 27.56 18.96
C TRP A 503 9.84 26.82 17.61
N LYS A 504 8.78 26.04 17.40
CA LYS A 504 8.57 25.33 16.13
C LYS A 504 8.42 26.27 14.95
N HIS A 505 7.75 27.42 15.14
CA HIS A 505 7.63 28.46 14.11
C HIS A 505 8.99 29.11 13.83
N TYR A 506 9.72 29.52 14.86
CA TYR A 506 11.07 30.09 14.69
C TYR A 506 12.01 29.19 13.88
N TYR A 507 12.06 27.89 14.21
CA TYR A 507 12.90 26.96 13.45
C TYR A 507 12.40 26.73 12.03
N LYS A 508 11.08 26.73 11.84
CA LYS A 508 10.49 26.58 10.52
C LYS A 508 10.87 27.79 9.63
N ASP A 509 10.84 28.99 10.19
CA ASP A 509 11.16 30.22 9.47
C ASP A 509 12.66 30.31 9.15
N LEU A 510 13.54 30.02 10.11
CA LEU A 510 14.98 29.94 9.88
C LEU A 510 15.33 28.91 8.80
N LYS A 511 14.73 27.72 8.87
CA LYS A 511 14.88 26.67 7.88
C LYS A 511 14.41 27.13 6.50
N ASN A 512 13.26 27.78 6.43
CA ASN A 512 12.70 28.30 5.18
C ASN A 512 13.58 29.41 4.58
N GLN A 513 14.11 30.32 5.39
CA GLN A 513 15.05 31.36 4.95
C GLN A 513 16.30 30.76 4.30
N ILE A 514 16.91 29.76 4.95
CA ILE A 514 18.10 29.09 4.41
C ILE A 514 17.78 28.34 3.12
N LEU A 515 16.66 27.61 3.07
CA LEU A 515 16.24 26.87 1.89
C LEU A 515 15.87 27.80 0.72
N ASN A 516 15.21 28.93 1.01
CA ASN A 516 14.89 29.95 0.01
C ASN A 516 16.15 30.59 -0.57
N LYS A 517 17.12 30.92 0.30
CA LYS A 517 18.42 31.46 -0.12
C LYS A 517 19.19 30.46 -1.00
N HIS A 518 19.10 29.16 -0.71
CA HIS A 518 19.84 28.13 -1.44
C HIS A 518 19.17 27.70 -2.74
N PHE A 519 17.84 27.60 -2.77
CA PHE A 519 17.10 27.09 -3.91
C PHE A 519 16.43 28.17 -4.77
N GLY A 520 16.45 29.43 -4.33
CA GLY A 520 15.77 30.55 -5.03
C GLY A 520 14.24 30.37 -5.11
N ILE A 521 13.67 29.49 -4.30
CA ILE A 521 12.26 29.17 -4.28
C ILE A 521 11.62 29.92 -3.12
N LEU A 522 10.77 30.89 -3.40
CA LEU A 522 9.84 31.43 -2.42
C LEU A 522 8.89 30.29 -1.99
N VAL A 523 9.23 29.61 -0.91
CA VAL A 523 8.28 28.74 -0.23
C VAL A 523 7.30 29.67 0.48
N LYS A 524 6.18 30.01 -0.20
CA LYS A 524 5.06 30.69 0.46
C LYS A 524 4.71 29.92 1.73
N SER A 525 4.63 30.63 2.84
CA SER A 525 4.23 30.00 4.10
C SER A 525 2.83 29.40 3.94
N ILE A 526 2.58 28.27 4.57
CA ILE A 526 1.26 27.58 4.50
C ILE A 526 0.13 28.50 5.04
N ASN A 527 0.47 29.55 5.78
CA ASN A 527 -0.49 30.54 6.27
C ASN A 527 -1.05 31.44 5.15
N ASP A 528 -0.29 31.70 4.08
CA ASP A 528 -0.80 32.49 2.93
C ASP A 528 -1.85 31.71 2.13
N THR A 529 -1.84 30.37 2.19
CA THR A 529 -2.87 29.55 1.51
C THR A 529 -4.20 29.53 2.27
N THR A 530 -4.20 29.69 3.57
CA THR A 530 -5.45 29.83 4.37
C THR A 530 -6.08 31.21 4.23
N GLU A 531 -5.29 32.28 4.06
CA GLU A 531 -5.82 33.62 3.74
C GLU A 531 -6.37 33.70 2.31
N ILE A 532 -5.72 33.07 1.34
CA ILE A 532 -6.21 33.03 -0.05
C ILE A 532 -7.49 32.19 -0.17
N ILE A 533 -7.64 31.13 0.59
CA ILE A 533 -8.88 30.34 0.63
C ILE A 533 -10.00 31.16 1.30
N ASN A 534 -9.70 31.93 2.33
CA ASN A 534 -10.68 32.80 2.98
C ASN A 534 -11.06 34.05 2.14
N LEU A 535 -10.16 34.56 1.30
CA LEU A 535 -10.47 35.63 0.34
C LEU A 535 -11.33 35.10 -0.82
N ASN A 536 -11.04 33.94 -1.35
CA ASN A 536 -11.84 33.32 -2.42
C ASN A 536 -13.23 32.86 -1.97
N THR A 537 -13.43 32.56 -0.68
CA THR A 537 -14.77 32.27 -0.13
C THR A 537 -15.57 33.53 0.15
N LYS A 538 -14.93 34.69 0.40
CA LYS A 538 -15.62 35.99 0.56
C LYS A 538 -16.05 36.61 -0.77
N GLU A 539 -15.32 36.37 -1.88
CA GLU A 539 -15.69 36.89 -3.21
C GLU A 539 -16.77 36.02 -3.91
N ARG A 540 -17.01 34.80 -3.49
CA ARG A 540 -18.11 33.96 -4.02
C ARG A 540 -19.44 34.10 -3.26
N GLY A 541 -19.49 34.96 -2.27
CA GLY A 541 -20.68 35.27 -1.46
C GLY A 541 -21.27 36.67 -1.72
N LYS A 542 -20.92 37.29 -2.85
CA LYS A 542 -21.59 38.53 -3.35
C LYS A 542 -22.21 38.25 -4.70
#